data_c0b2dac7f917021366fb38601ac00122
#
_entry.id   c0b2dac7f917021366fb38601ac00122
#
_cell.length_a   1.000
_cell.length_b   1.000
_cell.length_c   1.000
_cell.angle_alpha   90.00
_cell.angle_beta   90.00
_cell.angle_gamma   90.00
#
_symmetry.space_group_name_H-M   'P 1'
#
loop_
_entity.id
_entity.type
_entity.pdbx_description
1 polymer ?
#
loop_
_entity_poly.entity_id
_entity_poly.type
_entity_poly.pdbx_seq_one_letter_code
_entity_poly.pdbx_strand_id
1 'polypeptide(L)'
;MTIQLILLRLSNDHVLNRGNTVADYKAATAGIHNLQSFIFIETDCKSDLPDADWQYSLNEVAFLARIAEGKPLPNEGHELADSSLVLAVVPWAPIPTNRDALSNYVEQAFQAFSSGKRHLIKGFRYLLQDKARGVALKPPFLESLHWLGEHGYSFDLGVDARSAGLHQLDKACRMMEMLYSAGSNLKMIINHLCKPNLRLGVQDIVDGHPEFVTWKRHVEKMAGYPNVYMKLSGLFSELPPQDDANAGNVSSLLAQIAPWVSVVFTAFTPSRIMFGSDWPVCNVGGPGIAKSWSHWHSVVTAILDTLSLTPEEKALVWSGTAMKAYNIRCTI
;
A
#
# COMPACT_ATOMS: atom_id res chain seq x y z
N MET A 1 -10.67 7.71 24.85
CA MET A 1 -10.99 8.23 23.52
C MET A 1 -10.51 7.18 22.55
N THR A 2 -11.39 6.30 22.09
CA THR A 2 -11.06 5.23 21.16
C THR A 2 -10.61 5.90 19.88
N ILE A 3 -9.36 5.71 19.46
CA ILE A 3 -8.94 6.16 18.13
C ILE A 3 -9.61 5.19 17.15
N GLN A 4 -10.83 5.52 16.77
CA GLN A 4 -11.40 5.05 15.54
C GLN A 4 -10.49 5.56 14.43
N LEU A 5 -9.87 4.65 13.66
CA LEU A 5 -9.37 4.97 12.33
C LEU A 5 -10.58 5.37 11.49
N ILE A 6 -11.06 6.60 11.70
CA ILE A 6 -12.23 7.11 11.00
C ILE A 6 -11.73 7.62 9.67
N LEU A 7 -12.00 6.84 8.64
CA LEU A 7 -12.01 7.32 7.25
C LEU A 7 -13.16 8.34 7.13
N LEU A 8 -12.92 9.59 7.55
CA LEU A 8 -13.93 10.64 7.73
C LEU A 8 -14.60 11.12 6.42
N ARG A 9 -14.31 10.45 5.29
CA ARG A 9 -14.92 10.74 3.97
C ARG A 9 -15.97 9.71 3.55
N LEU A 10 -16.22 8.69 4.36
CA LEU A 10 -17.12 7.60 4.02
C LEU A 10 -18.49 7.79 4.66
N SER A 11 -19.54 7.26 4.02
CA SER A 11 -20.88 7.20 4.61
C SER A 11 -20.88 6.39 5.90
N ASN A 12 -21.83 6.65 6.79
CA ASN A 12 -21.93 5.94 8.08
C ASN A 12 -22.06 4.43 7.92
N ASP A 13 -22.64 3.95 6.82
CA ASP A 13 -22.85 2.52 6.53
C ASP A 13 -21.68 1.88 5.78
N HIS A 14 -20.62 2.61 5.49
CA HIS A 14 -19.50 2.07 4.74
C HIS A 14 -18.70 1.07 5.60
N VAL A 15 -18.35 -0.08 5.01
CA VAL A 15 -17.66 -1.20 5.70
C VAL A 15 -16.36 -0.81 6.41
N LEU A 16 -15.70 0.25 5.95
CA LEU A 16 -14.48 0.80 6.57
C LEU A 16 -14.75 1.86 7.63
N ASN A 17 -15.99 2.37 7.76
CA ASN A 17 -16.33 3.39 8.75
C ASN A 17 -16.55 2.78 10.14
N ARG A 18 -15.51 2.10 10.63
CA ARG A 18 -15.48 1.45 11.95
C ARG A 18 -14.05 1.48 12.49
N GLY A 19 -13.90 1.29 13.80
CA GLY A 19 -12.60 1.02 14.38
C GLY A 19 -12.05 -0.32 13.84
N ASN A 20 -10.82 -0.33 13.37
CA ASN A 20 -10.11 -1.54 13.00
C ASN A 20 -8.88 -1.65 13.91
N THR A 21 -8.82 -2.67 14.73
CA THR A 21 -7.83 -2.86 15.79
C THR A 21 -6.89 -4.03 15.46
N VAL A 22 -5.82 -4.20 16.24
CA VAL A 22 -4.97 -5.40 16.12
C VAL A 22 -5.75 -6.67 16.46
N ALA A 23 -6.72 -6.62 17.38
CA ALA A 23 -7.60 -7.75 17.68
C ALA A 23 -8.45 -8.14 16.47
N ASP A 24 -9.00 -7.15 15.73
CA ASP A 24 -9.73 -7.40 14.47
C ASP A 24 -8.81 -8.00 13.41
N TYR A 25 -7.58 -7.52 13.29
CA TYR A 25 -6.58 -8.07 12.37
C TYR A 25 -6.24 -9.52 12.71
N LYS A 26 -5.99 -9.82 13.99
CA LYS A 26 -5.73 -11.20 14.46
C LYS A 26 -6.93 -12.12 14.16
N ALA A 27 -8.15 -11.63 14.32
CA ALA A 27 -9.36 -12.38 13.95
C ALA A 27 -9.45 -12.64 12.43
N ALA A 28 -9.16 -11.62 11.61
CA ALA A 28 -9.19 -11.75 10.15
C ALA A 28 -8.07 -12.67 9.60
N THR A 29 -6.99 -12.84 10.34
CA THR A 29 -5.82 -13.68 9.99
C THR A 29 -5.80 -15.02 10.72
N ALA A 30 -6.85 -15.34 11.47
CA ALA A 30 -6.94 -16.59 12.19
C ALA A 30 -6.78 -17.80 11.23
N GLY A 31 -5.90 -18.73 11.59
CA GLY A 31 -5.59 -19.91 10.76
C GLY A 31 -4.45 -19.71 9.75
N ILE A 32 -3.87 -18.51 9.66
CA ILE A 32 -2.68 -18.27 8.84
C ILE A 32 -1.43 -18.42 9.73
N HIS A 33 -0.86 -19.61 9.75
CA HIS A 33 0.22 -19.96 10.68
C HIS A 33 1.58 -19.32 10.38
N ASN A 34 1.78 -18.80 9.17
CA ASN A 34 3.04 -18.23 8.72
C ASN A 34 3.10 -16.70 8.84
N LEU A 35 2.04 -16.06 9.34
CA LEU A 35 2.03 -14.63 9.58
C LEU A 35 2.87 -14.31 10.82
N GLN A 36 3.96 -13.57 10.62
CA GLN A 36 4.88 -13.20 11.71
C GLN A 36 4.75 -11.74 12.13
N SER A 37 4.53 -10.86 11.15
CA SER A 37 4.50 -9.41 11.37
C SER A 37 3.87 -8.68 10.19
N PHE A 38 3.64 -7.38 10.33
CA PHE A 38 3.13 -6.53 9.27
C PHE A 38 3.94 -5.22 9.13
N ILE A 39 3.90 -4.66 7.96
CA ILE A 39 4.26 -3.27 7.68
C ILE A 39 2.96 -2.49 7.60
N PHE A 40 2.78 -1.53 8.49
CA PHE A 40 1.60 -0.68 8.47
C PHE A 40 1.80 0.48 7.48
N ILE A 41 0.81 0.66 6.63
CA ILE A 41 0.73 1.80 5.71
C ILE A 41 -0.47 2.65 6.16
N GLU A 42 -0.31 3.97 6.20
CA GLU A 42 -1.38 4.90 6.61
C GLU A 42 -2.72 4.56 5.95
N THR A 43 -3.83 4.92 6.59
CA THR A 43 -5.17 4.45 6.22
C THR A 43 -6.04 5.53 5.54
N ASP A 44 -5.44 6.53 4.89
CA ASP A 44 -6.16 7.67 4.28
C ASP A 44 -7.03 8.41 5.31
N CYS A 45 -6.48 8.61 6.50
CA CYS A 45 -7.14 9.41 7.52
C CYS A 45 -7.27 10.87 7.05
N LYS A 46 -8.21 11.60 7.68
CA LYS A 46 -8.36 13.02 7.40
C LYS A 46 -7.01 13.73 7.55
N SER A 47 -6.53 14.31 6.47
CA SER A 47 -5.26 15.03 6.44
C SER A 47 -5.37 16.19 5.45
N ASP A 48 -4.85 17.34 5.80
CA ASP A 48 -4.78 18.48 4.89
C ASP A 48 -3.38 19.08 4.89
N LEU A 49 -3.02 19.79 3.81
CA LEU A 49 -1.68 20.34 3.61
C LEU A 49 -1.34 21.52 4.55
N PRO A 50 -2.27 22.40 4.97
CA PRO A 50 -1.98 23.40 5.98
C PRO A 50 -1.58 22.78 7.32
N ASP A 51 -0.58 23.32 7.97
CA ASP A 51 0.02 22.85 9.23
C ASP A 51 -0.98 22.62 10.36
N ALA A 52 -2.12 23.29 10.32
CA ALA A 52 -3.17 23.19 11.33
C ALA A 52 -3.86 21.82 11.39
N ASP A 53 -3.72 20.97 10.36
CA ASP A 53 -4.53 19.75 10.21
C ASP A 53 -3.71 18.43 10.14
N TRP A 54 -2.47 18.43 10.62
CA TRP A 54 -1.68 17.20 10.73
C TRP A 54 -2.08 16.32 11.92
N GLN A 55 -2.93 16.83 12.80
CA GLN A 55 -3.26 16.17 14.07
C GLN A 55 -3.81 14.76 13.88
N TYR A 56 -4.63 14.53 12.86
CA TYR A 56 -5.21 13.20 12.61
C TYR A 56 -4.15 12.19 12.17
N SER A 57 -3.27 12.56 11.25
CA SER A 57 -2.18 11.69 10.82
C SER A 57 -1.15 11.47 11.93
N LEU A 58 -0.85 12.48 12.74
CA LEU A 58 0.03 12.33 13.91
C LEU A 58 -0.64 11.49 15.02
N ASN A 59 -1.94 11.53 15.17
CA ASN A 59 -2.68 10.64 16.08
C ASN A 59 -2.61 9.18 15.62
N GLU A 60 -2.68 8.92 14.30
CA GLU A 60 -2.44 7.59 13.76
C GLU A 60 -1.02 7.11 14.08
N VAL A 61 -0.01 7.96 13.85
CA VAL A 61 1.39 7.66 14.21
C VAL A 61 1.53 7.34 15.69
N ALA A 62 0.91 8.13 16.57
CA ALA A 62 0.94 7.91 18.01
C ALA A 62 0.26 6.59 18.42
N PHE A 63 -0.84 6.21 17.76
CA PHE A 63 -1.47 4.91 17.97
C PHE A 63 -0.53 3.75 17.56
N LEU A 64 0.11 3.85 16.41
CA LEU A 64 1.06 2.85 15.92
C LEU A 64 2.30 2.74 16.81
N ALA A 65 2.77 3.87 17.35
CA ALA A 65 3.87 3.88 18.32
C ALA A 65 3.48 3.12 19.60
N ARG A 66 2.25 3.29 20.09
CA ARG A 66 1.78 2.53 21.27
C ARG A 66 1.71 1.03 21.00
N ILE A 67 1.26 0.60 19.82
CA ILE A 67 1.30 -0.82 19.44
C ILE A 67 2.76 -1.31 19.45
N ALA A 68 3.64 -0.62 18.72
CA ALA A 68 5.05 -1.01 18.57
C ALA A 68 5.83 -1.03 19.92
N GLU A 69 5.39 -0.24 20.87
CA GLU A 69 5.99 -0.15 22.23
C GLU A 69 5.29 -1.05 23.26
N GLY A 70 4.17 -1.69 22.88
CA GLY A 70 3.38 -2.50 23.80
C GLY A 70 2.75 -1.68 24.93
N LYS A 71 2.28 -0.47 24.65
CA LYS A 71 1.70 0.48 25.61
C LYS A 71 0.24 0.80 25.29
N PRO A 72 -0.69 -0.18 25.33
CA PRO A 72 -2.08 0.05 24.98
C PRO A 72 -2.76 1.04 25.93
N LEU A 73 -3.60 1.88 25.38
CA LEU A 73 -4.60 2.61 26.14
C LEU A 73 -5.90 1.78 26.22
N PRO A 74 -6.80 2.06 27.18
CA PRO A 74 -8.08 1.36 27.28
C PRO A 74 -8.85 1.39 25.96
N ASN A 75 -9.35 0.24 25.52
CA ASN A 75 -10.15 0.04 24.31
C ASN A 75 -9.43 0.25 22.97
N GLU A 76 -8.09 0.22 22.92
CA GLU A 76 -7.34 0.28 21.66
C GLU A 76 -7.24 -1.07 20.93
N GLY A 77 -7.65 -2.18 21.58
CA GLY A 77 -7.72 -3.50 20.94
C GLY A 77 -6.36 -4.08 20.56
N HIS A 78 -5.33 -3.79 21.36
CA HIS A 78 -4.02 -4.43 21.26
C HIS A 78 -3.43 -4.66 22.65
N GLU A 79 -2.45 -5.54 22.75
CA GLU A 79 -1.79 -5.96 23.97
C GLU A 79 -0.27 -5.75 23.90
N LEU A 80 0.42 -5.87 25.03
CA LEU A 80 1.90 -5.78 25.10
C LEU A 80 2.58 -6.74 24.09
N ALA A 81 2.07 -7.96 23.98
CA ALA A 81 2.62 -8.98 23.07
C ALA A 81 2.53 -8.61 21.58
N ASP A 82 1.58 -7.75 21.21
CA ASP A 82 1.36 -7.34 19.82
C ASP A 82 2.47 -6.41 19.29
N SER A 83 3.34 -5.91 20.17
CA SER A 83 4.49 -5.07 19.80
C SER A 83 5.44 -5.77 18.82
N SER A 84 5.53 -7.09 18.84
CA SER A 84 6.33 -7.89 17.91
C SER A 84 5.76 -7.95 16.50
N LEU A 85 4.48 -7.65 16.31
CA LEU A 85 3.83 -7.66 15.01
C LEU A 85 4.22 -6.46 14.14
N VAL A 86 4.62 -5.33 14.74
CA VAL A 86 4.94 -4.10 14.01
C VAL A 86 6.38 -4.16 13.49
N LEU A 87 6.56 -4.51 12.24
CA LEU A 87 7.86 -4.58 11.58
C LEU A 87 8.32 -3.22 11.05
N ALA A 88 7.41 -2.43 10.52
CA ALA A 88 7.64 -1.07 10.06
C ALA A 88 6.33 -0.27 9.96
N VAL A 89 6.48 1.06 9.86
CA VAL A 89 5.39 2.00 9.74
C VAL A 89 5.69 2.95 8.57
N VAL A 90 4.69 3.20 7.74
CA VAL A 90 4.72 4.14 6.61
C VAL A 90 3.56 5.13 6.79
N PRO A 91 3.74 6.21 7.56
CA PRO A 91 2.70 7.19 7.81
C PRO A 91 2.38 8.02 6.56
N TRP A 92 1.27 8.75 6.62
CA TRP A 92 1.02 9.88 5.73
C TRP A 92 2.09 10.97 5.94
N ALA A 93 2.37 11.76 4.89
CA ALA A 93 3.17 12.98 5.03
C ALA A 93 2.70 14.07 4.05
N PRO A 94 2.90 15.36 4.37
CA PRO A 94 2.48 16.49 3.52
C PRO A 94 3.44 16.69 2.33
N ILE A 95 3.58 15.68 1.46
CA ILE A 95 4.53 15.66 0.33
C ILE A 95 4.42 16.88 -0.59
N PRO A 96 3.21 17.42 -0.94
CA PRO A 96 3.10 18.60 -1.80
C PRO A 96 3.56 19.93 -1.17
N THR A 97 4.14 19.88 0.02
CA THR A 97 4.69 21.08 0.70
C THR A 97 6.16 21.28 0.38
N ASN A 98 6.78 22.25 1.04
CA ASN A 98 8.22 22.44 0.93
C ASN A 98 9.00 21.50 1.86
N ARG A 99 10.31 21.43 1.67
CA ARG A 99 11.24 20.58 2.43
C ARG A 99 11.17 20.83 3.94
N ASP A 100 11.04 22.10 4.36
CA ASP A 100 11.03 22.46 5.78
C ASP A 100 9.75 21.98 6.47
N ALA A 101 8.61 22.15 5.84
CA ALA A 101 7.33 21.63 6.36
C ALA A 101 7.33 20.09 6.44
N LEU A 102 7.85 19.41 5.42
CA LEU A 102 8.01 17.96 5.45
C LEU A 102 8.93 17.52 6.59
N SER A 103 10.10 18.14 6.72
CA SER A 103 11.06 17.83 7.79
C SER A 103 10.47 18.06 9.17
N ASN A 104 9.72 19.14 9.37
CA ASN A 104 9.00 19.43 10.62
C ASN A 104 7.95 18.34 10.94
N TYR A 105 7.17 17.91 9.93
CA TYR A 105 6.21 16.84 10.11
C TYR A 105 6.91 15.51 10.53
N VAL A 106 7.98 15.16 9.86
CA VAL A 106 8.75 13.93 10.14
C VAL A 106 9.31 13.96 11.58
N GLU A 107 9.81 15.11 12.04
CA GLU A 107 10.27 15.25 13.43
C GLU A 107 9.12 15.08 14.43
N GLN A 108 7.94 15.64 14.16
CA GLN A 108 6.77 15.43 15.01
C GLN A 108 6.34 13.95 15.02
N ALA A 109 6.38 13.26 13.87
CA ALA A 109 6.12 11.83 13.79
C ALA A 109 7.13 11.02 14.64
N PHE A 110 8.40 11.40 14.63
CA PHE A 110 9.42 10.79 15.48
C PHE A 110 9.19 10.99 16.98
N GLN A 111 8.63 12.13 17.37
CA GLN A 111 8.33 12.41 18.79
C GLN A 111 7.26 11.45 19.36
N ALA A 112 6.44 10.84 18.52
CA ALA A 112 5.48 9.83 18.95
C ALA A 112 6.14 8.51 19.40
N PHE A 113 7.35 8.21 18.93
CA PHE A 113 8.12 7.01 19.26
C PHE A 113 9.23 7.31 20.28
N SER A 114 9.50 6.35 21.17
CA SER A 114 10.76 6.35 21.93
C SER A 114 11.96 6.31 20.99
N SER A 115 13.11 6.82 21.44
CA SER A 115 14.32 6.90 20.60
C SER A 115 14.73 5.55 19.99
N GLY A 116 14.54 4.45 20.72
CA GLY A 116 14.85 3.10 20.26
C GLY A 116 13.90 2.54 19.21
N LYS A 117 12.71 3.16 18.99
CA LYS A 117 11.68 2.68 18.07
C LYS A 117 11.47 3.59 16.83
N ARG A 118 12.09 4.76 16.77
CA ARG A 118 12.01 5.69 15.62
C ARG A 118 12.41 5.04 14.31
N HIS A 119 13.32 4.06 14.37
CA HIS A 119 13.79 3.30 13.20
C HIS A 119 12.69 2.48 12.51
N LEU A 120 11.51 2.32 13.13
CA LEU A 120 10.36 1.65 12.52
C LEU A 120 9.67 2.49 11.44
N ILE A 121 9.84 3.82 11.44
CA ILE A 121 9.37 4.65 10.32
C ILE A 121 10.32 4.42 9.14
N LYS A 122 9.81 3.80 8.06
CA LYS A 122 10.60 3.37 6.91
C LYS A 122 10.31 4.12 5.63
N GLY A 123 9.22 4.85 5.60
CA GLY A 123 8.78 5.59 4.44
C GLY A 123 7.57 6.43 4.75
N PHE A 124 7.02 7.06 3.72
CA PHE A 124 5.84 7.89 3.83
C PHE A 124 4.92 7.66 2.63
N ARG A 125 3.63 7.92 2.81
CA ARG A 125 2.63 7.84 1.75
C ARG A 125 1.92 9.18 1.54
N TYR A 126 1.58 9.42 0.28
CA TYR A 126 0.65 10.46 -0.13
C TYR A 126 -0.15 9.96 -1.32
N LEU A 127 -1.46 9.84 -1.17
CA LEU A 127 -2.34 9.36 -2.23
C LEU A 127 -2.55 10.46 -3.27
N LEU A 128 -2.40 10.10 -4.54
CA LEU A 128 -2.64 11.00 -5.68
C LEU A 128 -4.01 10.79 -6.33
N GLN A 129 -4.68 9.69 -5.98
CA GLN A 129 -5.89 9.23 -6.66
C GLN A 129 -7.05 10.24 -6.63
N ASP A 130 -7.13 11.08 -5.60
CA ASP A 130 -8.17 12.10 -5.38
C ASP A 130 -7.64 13.54 -5.44
N LYS A 131 -6.39 13.75 -5.87
CA LYS A 131 -5.74 15.05 -5.87
C LYS A 131 -5.81 15.75 -7.21
N ALA A 132 -5.61 17.07 -7.18
CA ALA A 132 -5.59 17.90 -8.39
C ALA A 132 -4.58 17.39 -9.42
N ARG A 133 -4.97 17.40 -10.70
CA ARG A 133 -4.11 16.96 -11.80
C ARG A 133 -2.77 17.71 -11.80
N GLY A 134 -1.69 16.95 -11.92
CA GLY A 134 -0.33 17.50 -12.04
C GLY A 134 0.31 17.90 -10.72
N VAL A 135 -0.30 17.67 -9.56
CA VAL A 135 0.31 17.96 -8.24
C VAL A 135 1.68 17.28 -8.09
N ALA A 136 1.81 16.05 -8.58
CA ALA A 136 3.05 15.28 -8.51
C ALA A 136 4.20 15.81 -9.39
N LEU A 137 3.91 16.75 -10.30
CA LEU A 137 4.93 17.37 -11.17
C LEU A 137 5.38 18.74 -10.69
N LYS A 138 4.81 19.24 -9.58
CA LYS A 138 5.17 20.54 -9.03
C LYS A 138 6.52 20.45 -8.30
N PRO A 139 7.36 21.51 -8.36
CA PRO A 139 8.67 21.52 -7.70
C PRO A 139 8.62 21.10 -6.22
N PRO A 140 7.72 21.62 -5.37
CA PRO A 140 7.69 21.22 -3.96
C PRO A 140 7.47 19.72 -3.75
N PHE A 141 6.65 19.07 -4.61
CA PHE A 141 6.42 17.63 -4.54
C PHE A 141 7.70 16.85 -4.86
N LEU A 142 8.39 17.23 -5.94
CA LEU A 142 9.63 16.57 -6.36
C LEU A 142 10.77 16.80 -5.35
N GLU A 143 10.89 17.99 -4.79
CA GLU A 143 11.85 18.31 -3.73
C GLU A 143 11.62 17.46 -2.48
N SER A 144 10.36 17.25 -2.08
CA SER A 144 10.01 16.37 -0.98
C SER A 144 10.39 14.92 -1.27
N LEU A 145 10.15 14.41 -2.49
CA LEU A 145 10.57 13.06 -2.87
C LEU A 145 12.10 12.91 -2.89
N HIS A 146 12.83 13.92 -3.36
CA HIS A 146 14.31 13.93 -3.28
C HIS A 146 14.76 13.85 -1.83
N TRP A 147 14.18 14.69 -0.97
CA TRP A 147 14.49 14.69 0.46
C TRP A 147 14.25 13.32 1.12
N LEU A 148 13.15 12.64 0.80
CA LEU A 148 12.90 11.27 1.30
C LEU A 148 14.02 10.33 0.86
N GLY A 149 14.43 10.37 -0.40
CA GLY A 149 15.52 9.53 -0.92
C GLY A 149 16.85 9.79 -0.23
N GLU A 150 17.22 11.06 -0.04
CA GLU A 150 18.43 11.50 0.67
C GLU A 150 18.49 10.98 2.11
N HIS A 151 17.32 10.86 2.77
CA HIS A 151 17.21 10.39 4.16
C HIS A 151 16.95 8.87 4.26
N GLY A 152 16.95 8.14 3.14
CA GLY A 152 16.78 6.69 3.11
C GLY A 152 15.35 6.20 3.36
N TYR A 153 14.35 7.08 3.26
CA TYR A 153 12.94 6.72 3.32
C TYR A 153 12.43 6.24 1.97
N SER A 154 11.41 5.39 1.99
CA SER A 154 10.64 5.01 0.80
C SER A 154 9.43 5.92 0.62
N PHE A 155 8.87 5.91 -0.59
CA PHE A 155 7.61 6.57 -0.89
C PHE A 155 6.59 5.59 -1.45
N ASP A 156 5.43 5.50 -0.81
CA ASP A 156 4.29 4.71 -1.28
C ASP A 156 3.41 5.55 -2.21
N LEU A 157 3.36 5.14 -3.48
CA LEU A 157 2.63 5.83 -4.54
C LEU A 157 1.23 5.22 -4.73
N GLY A 158 0.19 5.98 -4.40
CA GLY A 158 -1.20 5.62 -4.67
C GLY A 158 -1.76 6.38 -5.87
N VAL A 159 -2.03 5.66 -6.96
CA VAL A 159 -2.71 6.14 -8.17
C VAL A 159 -3.86 5.20 -8.52
N ASP A 160 -4.88 5.69 -9.23
CA ASP A 160 -6.08 4.94 -9.58
C ASP A 160 -6.36 5.08 -11.09
N ALA A 161 -5.96 4.06 -11.85
CA ALA A 161 -6.14 4.04 -13.28
C ALA A 161 -7.61 3.87 -13.69
N ARG A 162 -8.39 3.12 -12.90
CA ARG A 162 -9.81 2.83 -13.20
C ARG A 162 -10.71 4.01 -12.86
N SER A 163 -10.70 4.47 -11.61
CA SER A 163 -11.69 5.45 -11.15
C SER A 163 -11.26 6.89 -11.42
N ALA A 164 -9.98 7.20 -11.29
CA ALA A 164 -9.45 8.54 -11.55
C ALA A 164 -8.92 8.72 -12.98
N GLY A 165 -8.62 7.62 -13.68
CA GLY A 165 -8.26 7.59 -15.09
C GLY A 165 -6.77 7.42 -15.39
N LEU A 166 -6.49 6.90 -16.58
CA LEU A 166 -5.14 6.55 -17.06
C LEU A 166 -4.16 7.73 -17.09
N HIS A 167 -4.66 8.97 -17.09
CA HIS A 167 -3.80 10.15 -17.02
C HIS A 167 -2.97 10.21 -15.74
N GLN A 168 -3.39 9.54 -14.65
CA GLN A 168 -2.59 9.44 -13.43
C GLN A 168 -1.31 8.64 -13.67
N LEU A 169 -1.38 7.57 -14.48
CA LEU A 169 -0.20 6.78 -14.83
C LEU A 169 0.79 7.59 -15.69
N ASP A 170 0.29 8.39 -16.65
CA ASP A 170 1.14 9.30 -17.41
C ASP A 170 1.88 10.27 -16.48
N LYS A 171 1.18 10.89 -15.52
CA LYS A 171 1.80 11.81 -14.56
C LYS A 171 2.78 11.12 -13.62
N ALA A 172 2.47 9.90 -13.17
CA ALA A 172 3.39 9.10 -12.35
C ALA A 172 4.67 8.74 -13.13
N CYS A 173 4.56 8.29 -14.38
CA CYS A 173 5.72 8.02 -15.23
C CYS A 173 6.58 9.28 -15.43
N ARG A 174 5.95 10.44 -15.67
CA ARG A 174 6.68 11.70 -15.85
C ARG A 174 7.35 12.17 -14.57
N MET A 175 6.68 12.02 -13.42
CA MET A 175 7.25 12.28 -12.11
C MET A 175 8.50 11.42 -11.87
N MET A 176 8.43 10.10 -12.13
CA MET A 176 9.57 9.20 -11.99
C MET A 176 10.72 9.59 -12.93
N GLU A 177 10.41 9.93 -14.18
CA GLU A 177 11.41 10.40 -15.15
C GLU A 177 12.14 11.64 -14.62
N MET A 178 11.41 12.66 -14.15
CA MET A 178 12.02 13.88 -13.57
C MET A 178 12.87 13.55 -12.34
N LEU A 179 12.35 12.73 -11.45
CA LEU A 179 13.02 12.37 -10.20
C LEU A 179 14.31 11.57 -10.43
N TYR A 180 14.25 10.52 -11.24
CA TYR A 180 15.40 9.63 -11.45
C TYR A 180 16.44 10.22 -12.43
N SER A 181 16.01 11.04 -13.40
CA SER A 181 16.94 11.79 -14.25
C SER A 181 17.74 12.83 -13.46
N ALA A 182 17.21 13.32 -12.36
CA ALA A 182 17.91 14.19 -11.41
C ALA A 182 18.80 13.42 -10.41
N GLY A 183 18.97 12.11 -10.58
CA GLY A 183 19.87 11.29 -9.76
C GLY A 183 19.29 10.83 -8.42
N SER A 184 17.96 10.87 -8.21
CA SER A 184 17.35 10.39 -6.98
C SER A 184 17.56 8.89 -6.80
N ASN A 185 17.83 8.47 -5.57
CA ASN A 185 17.92 7.07 -5.15
C ASN A 185 16.65 6.59 -4.41
N LEU A 186 15.59 7.39 -4.42
CA LEU A 186 14.33 7.07 -3.74
C LEU A 186 13.80 5.70 -4.14
N LYS A 187 13.47 4.90 -3.15
CA LYS A 187 12.69 3.67 -3.37
C LYS A 187 11.20 4.02 -3.41
N MET A 188 10.57 3.71 -4.54
CA MET A 188 9.16 4.00 -4.76
C MET A 188 8.36 2.70 -4.82
N ILE A 189 7.30 2.61 -4.04
CA ILE A 189 6.44 1.44 -3.98
C ILE A 189 5.07 1.80 -4.57
N ILE A 190 4.73 1.19 -5.69
CA ILE A 190 3.44 1.40 -6.38
C ILE A 190 2.38 0.53 -5.73
N ASN A 191 1.28 1.13 -5.31
CA ASN A 191 0.17 0.41 -4.68
C ASN A 191 -0.73 -0.26 -5.73
N HIS A 192 -1.21 -1.48 -5.41
CA HIS A 192 -2.38 -2.13 -6.02
C HIS A 192 -2.34 -2.22 -7.55
N LEU A 193 -1.19 -2.55 -8.16
CA LEU A 193 -1.02 -2.61 -9.62
C LEU A 193 -1.49 -1.31 -10.32
N CYS A 194 -1.44 -0.16 -9.64
CA CYS A 194 -2.03 1.11 -10.09
C CYS A 194 -3.56 1.08 -10.21
N LYS A 195 -4.26 0.20 -9.52
CA LYS A 195 -5.73 0.00 -9.57
C LYS A 195 -6.25 -0.09 -11.02
N PRO A 196 -5.92 -1.16 -11.76
CA PRO A 196 -6.37 -1.35 -13.12
C PRO A 196 -7.86 -1.68 -13.18
N ASN A 197 -8.47 -1.52 -14.35
CA ASN A 197 -9.87 -1.91 -14.55
C ASN A 197 -10.02 -3.42 -14.71
N LEU A 198 -10.06 -4.15 -13.60
CA LEU A 198 -10.22 -5.61 -13.58
C LEU A 198 -11.62 -6.07 -14.01
N ARG A 199 -12.52 -5.16 -14.42
CA ARG A 199 -13.87 -5.48 -14.89
C ARG A 199 -13.92 -5.67 -16.41
N LEU A 200 -12.82 -5.42 -17.11
CA LEU A 200 -12.71 -5.73 -18.53
C LEU A 200 -12.79 -7.23 -18.75
N GLY A 201 -13.51 -7.66 -19.77
CA GLY A 201 -13.57 -9.07 -20.15
C GLY A 201 -12.20 -9.59 -20.62
N VAL A 202 -11.91 -10.85 -20.32
CA VAL A 202 -10.63 -11.45 -20.74
C VAL A 202 -10.47 -11.40 -22.26
N GLN A 203 -11.57 -11.59 -23.02
CA GLN A 203 -11.54 -11.51 -24.48
C GLN A 203 -11.20 -10.09 -24.95
N ASP A 204 -11.78 -9.05 -24.32
CA ASP A 204 -11.45 -7.65 -24.66
C ASP A 204 -9.96 -7.37 -24.49
N ILE A 205 -9.35 -7.95 -23.44
CA ILE A 205 -7.91 -7.82 -23.17
C ILE A 205 -7.09 -8.52 -24.26
N VAL A 206 -7.48 -9.73 -24.67
CA VAL A 206 -6.83 -10.49 -25.75
C VAL A 206 -6.91 -9.72 -27.06
N ASP A 207 -8.06 -9.08 -27.34
CA ASP A 207 -8.30 -8.28 -28.55
C ASP A 207 -7.62 -6.89 -28.49
N GLY A 208 -6.88 -6.60 -27.42
CA GLY A 208 -6.06 -5.40 -27.30
C GLY A 208 -6.86 -4.16 -26.86
N HIS A 209 -7.77 -4.30 -25.91
CA HIS A 209 -8.53 -3.17 -25.36
C HIS A 209 -7.64 -1.97 -25.01
N PRO A 210 -7.94 -0.75 -25.49
CA PRO A 210 -7.05 0.41 -25.38
C PRO A 210 -6.66 0.77 -23.95
N GLU A 211 -7.56 0.55 -22.99
CA GLU A 211 -7.30 0.81 -21.56
C GLU A 211 -6.23 -0.15 -21.01
N PHE A 212 -6.35 -1.45 -21.34
CA PHE A 212 -5.34 -2.45 -20.93
C PHE A 212 -3.98 -2.17 -21.56
N VAL A 213 -3.95 -1.91 -22.88
CA VAL A 213 -2.72 -1.61 -23.61
C VAL A 213 -2.04 -0.36 -23.04
N THR A 214 -2.81 0.68 -22.71
CA THR A 214 -2.28 1.92 -22.13
C THR A 214 -1.75 1.69 -20.72
N TRP A 215 -2.49 0.98 -19.87
CA TRP A 215 -2.05 0.62 -18.53
C TRP A 215 -0.75 -0.19 -18.59
N LYS A 216 -0.72 -1.26 -19.41
CA LYS A 216 0.46 -2.12 -19.59
C LYS A 216 1.70 -1.30 -19.96
N ARG A 217 1.62 -0.44 -20.95
CA ARG A 217 2.73 0.42 -21.39
C ARG A 217 3.28 1.29 -20.26
N HIS A 218 2.41 1.86 -19.41
CA HIS A 218 2.85 2.68 -18.30
C HIS A 218 3.50 1.83 -17.19
N VAL A 219 2.94 0.68 -16.86
CA VAL A 219 3.52 -0.26 -15.88
C VAL A 219 4.90 -0.74 -16.32
N GLU A 220 5.07 -1.10 -17.59
CA GLU A 220 6.36 -1.48 -18.17
C GLU A 220 7.37 -0.31 -18.11
N LYS A 221 6.93 0.93 -18.40
CA LYS A 221 7.80 2.12 -18.26
C LYS A 221 8.24 2.33 -16.81
N MET A 222 7.34 2.20 -15.84
CA MET A 222 7.67 2.33 -14.41
C MET A 222 8.64 1.22 -13.97
N ALA A 223 8.48 0.00 -14.46
CA ALA A 223 9.36 -1.13 -14.16
C ALA A 223 10.80 -0.94 -14.69
N GLY A 224 11.01 -0.06 -15.65
CA GLY A 224 12.33 0.32 -16.15
C GLY A 224 13.23 0.99 -15.10
N TYR A 225 12.68 1.49 -14.01
CA TYR A 225 13.46 2.08 -12.91
C TYR A 225 13.78 1.04 -11.83
N PRO A 226 15.07 0.78 -11.51
CA PRO A 226 15.46 -0.33 -10.61
C PRO A 226 14.99 -0.15 -9.17
N ASN A 227 14.74 1.09 -8.73
CA ASN A 227 14.27 1.42 -7.39
C ASN A 227 12.74 1.47 -7.26
N VAL A 228 12.01 1.04 -8.30
CA VAL A 228 10.55 1.01 -8.29
C VAL A 228 10.07 -0.42 -8.03
N TYR A 229 9.16 -0.56 -7.09
CA TYR A 229 8.57 -1.81 -6.61
C TYR A 229 7.06 -1.79 -6.81
N MET A 230 6.43 -2.96 -6.89
CA MET A 230 4.99 -3.11 -7.09
C MET A 230 4.35 -3.91 -5.96
N LYS A 231 3.23 -3.44 -5.41
CA LYS A 231 2.40 -4.22 -4.47
C LYS A 231 1.36 -5.04 -5.21
N LEU A 232 1.39 -6.34 -4.99
CA LEU A 232 0.30 -7.27 -5.34
C LEU A 232 -0.71 -7.24 -4.18
N SER A 233 -1.69 -6.34 -4.28
CA SER A 233 -2.63 -6.02 -3.20
C SER A 233 -3.85 -5.28 -3.74
N GLY A 234 -4.91 -5.13 -2.94
CA GLY A 234 -6.03 -4.20 -3.18
C GLY A 234 -6.89 -4.54 -4.40
N LEU A 235 -6.84 -5.75 -4.94
CA LEU A 235 -7.54 -6.05 -6.20
C LEU A 235 -9.02 -6.34 -6.01
N PHE A 236 -9.50 -6.66 -4.81
CA PHE A 236 -10.93 -6.92 -4.60
C PHE A 236 -11.79 -5.68 -4.84
N SER A 237 -11.31 -4.48 -4.51
CA SER A 237 -12.04 -3.24 -4.80
C SER A 237 -12.16 -2.94 -6.29
N GLU A 238 -11.29 -3.52 -7.11
CA GLU A 238 -11.24 -3.31 -8.56
C GLU A 238 -12.06 -4.35 -9.35
N LEU A 239 -12.35 -5.49 -8.73
CA LEU A 239 -13.20 -6.55 -9.26
C LEU A 239 -14.70 -6.23 -9.09
N PRO A 240 -15.60 -6.96 -9.76
CA PRO A 240 -17.00 -6.98 -9.36
C PRO A 240 -17.14 -7.38 -7.88
N PRO A 241 -18.04 -6.72 -7.12
CA PRO A 241 -18.21 -7.03 -5.70
C PRO A 241 -18.57 -8.50 -5.46
N GLN A 242 -17.97 -9.07 -4.44
CA GLN A 242 -18.28 -10.40 -3.91
C GLN A 242 -19.16 -10.24 -2.67
N ASP A 243 -19.92 -11.25 -2.33
CA ASP A 243 -20.66 -11.31 -1.08
C ASP A 243 -20.29 -12.57 -0.28
N ASP A 244 -20.75 -12.65 0.97
CA ASP A 244 -20.42 -13.74 1.88
C ASP A 244 -21.00 -15.11 1.43
N ALA A 245 -22.11 -15.10 0.71
CA ALA A 245 -22.74 -16.29 0.14
C ALA A 245 -22.10 -16.70 -1.19
N ASN A 246 -21.60 -15.73 -1.95
CA ASN A 246 -21.03 -15.92 -3.29
C ASN A 246 -19.59 -15.38 -3.33
N ALA A 247 -18.76 -15.79 -2.38
CA ALA A 247 -17.32 -15.55 -2.48
C ALA A 247 -16.82 -16.12 -3.81
N GLY A 248 -16.22 -15.29 -4.64
CA GLY A 248 -15.74 -15.69 -5.95
C GLY A 248 -14.83 -16.92 -5.83
N ASN A 249 -15.02 -17.91 -6.68
CA ASN A 249 -14.12 -19.05 -6.74
C ASN A 249 -12.71 -18.56 -7.08
N VAL A 250 -11.69 -19.02 -6.35
CA VAL A 250 -10.29 -18.65 -6.57
C VAL A 250 -9.88 -18.82 -8.04
N SER A 251 -10.31 -19.89 -8.71
CA SER A 251 -10.00 -20.13 -10.13
C SER A 251 -10.63 -19.09 -11.06
N SER A 252 -11.86 -18.65 -10.79
CA SER A 252 -12.52 -17.61 -11.58
C SER A 252 -11.88 -16.25 -11.38
N LEU A 253 -11.53 -15.90 -10.13
CA LEU A 253 -10.80 -14.67 -9.83
C LEU A 253 -9.43 -14.66 -10.49
N LEU A 254 -8.73 -15.81 -10.43
CA LEU A 254 -7.44 -15.98 -11.06
C LEU A 254 -7.52 -15.76 -12.58
N ALA A 255 -8.51 -16.36 -13.26
CA ALA A 255 -8.71 -16.17 -14.69
C ALA A 255 -8.94 -14.68 -15.06
N GLN A 256 -9.71 -13.97 -14.23
CA GLN A 256 -10.00 -12.54 -14.43
C GLN A 256 -8.78 -11.66 -14.27
N ILE A 257 -7.90 -11.93 -13.30
CA ILE A 257 -6.75 -11.07 -12.99
C ILE A 257 -5.45 -11.51 -13.69
N ALA A 258 -5.40 -12.74 -14.23
CA ALA A 258 -4.20 -13.32 -14.82
C ALA A 258 -3.52 -12.43 -15.89
N PRO A 259 -4.22 -11.78 -16.83
CA PRO A 259 -3.57 -10.92 -17.83
C PRO A 259 -2.80 -9.77 -17.19
N TRP A 260 -3.36 -9.14 -16.16
CA TRP A 260 -2.75 -8.01 -15.44
C TRP A 260 -1.55 -8.44 -14.61
N VAL A 261 -1.70 -9.55 -13.89
CA VAL A 261 -0.63 -10.13 -13.06
C VAL A 261 0.53 -10.59 -13.94
N SER A 262 0.26 -11.21 -15.09
CA SER A 262 1.30 -11.63 -16.04
C SER A 262 2.17 -10.46 -16.51
N VAL A 263 1.56 -9.32 -16.85
CA VAL A 263 2.31 -8.10 -17.20
C VAL A 263 3.21 -7.65 -16.05
N VAL A 264 2.67 -7.61 -14.82
CA VAL A 264 3.42 -7.14 -13.65
C VAL A 264 4.59 -8.07 -13.34
N PHE A 265 4.38 -9.39 -13.34
CA PHE A 265 5.46 -10.35 -13.04
C PHE A 265 6.52 -10.39 -14.14
N THR A 266 6.15 -10.15 -15.40
CA THR A 266 7.11 -10.03 -16.50
C THR A 266 7.96 -8.75 -16.35
N ALA A 267 7.33 -7.62 -15.99
CA ALA A 267 8.00 -6.33 -15.96
C ALA A 267 8.85 -6.11 -14.69
N PHE A 268 8.32 -6.48 -13.51
CA PHE A 268 8.98 -6.22 -12.22
C PHE A 268 9.79 -7.40 -11.70
N THR A 269 9.53 -8.62 -12.11
CA THR A 269 10.06 -9.87 -11.54
C THR A 269 9.75 -10.06 -10.05
N PRO A 270 9.80 -11.27 -9.49
CA PRO A 270 9.49 -11.52 -8.06
C PRO A 270 10.31 -10.67 -7.09
N SER A 271 11.54 -10.32 -7.47
CA SER A 271 12.46 -9.52 -6.63
C SER A 271 12.06 -8.04 -6.45
N ARG A 272 11.02 -7.59 -7.16
CA ARG A 272 10.46 -6.23 -7.06
C ARG A 272 8.93 -6.22 -6.91
N ILE A 273 8.33 -7.38 -6.62
CA ILE A 273 6.90 -7.52 -6.32
C ILE A 273 6.76 -7.94 -4.85
N MET A 274 5.84 -7.32 -4.13
CA MET A 274 5.56 -7.68 -2.74
C MET A 274 4.07 -7.90 -2.51
N PHE A 275 3.75 -8.88 -1.66
CA PHE A 275 2.42 -9.09 -1.15
C PHE A 275 1.97 -7.91 -0.29
N GLY A 276 0.68 -7.56 -0.38
CA GLY A 276 -0.02 -6.71 0.56
C GLY A 276 -1.43 -7.24 0.78
N SER A 277 -1.85 -7.32 2.03
CA SER A 277 -3.24 -7.72 2.34
C SER A 277 -4.24 -6.62 1.99
N ASP A 278 -3.80 -5.38 2.05
CA ASP A 278 -4.67 -4.20 1.95
C ASP A 278 -5.80 -4.20 2.99
N TRP A 279 -5.61 -4.90 4.12
CA TRP A 279 -6.57 -4.90 5.22
C TRP A 279 -6.57 -3.56 5.96
N PRO A 280 -7.73 -2.99 6.32
CA PRO A 280 -9.08 -3.53 6.17
C PRO A 280 -9.74 -3.26 4.80
N VAL A 281 -9.08 -2.55 3.87
CA VAL A 281 -9.65 -2.15 2.57
C VAL A 281 -9.99 -3.36 1.69
N CYS A 282 -9.33 -4.50 1.84
CA CYS A 282 -9.69 -5.74 1.15
C CYS A 282 -11.13 -6.22 1.43
N ASN A 283 -11.78 -5.68 2.47
CA ASN A 283 -13.18 -5.94 2.74
C ASN A 283 -14.12 -5.23 1.73
N VAL A 284 -13.63 -4.19 1.06
CA VAL A 284 -14.37 -3.50 -0.01
C VAL A 284 -14.32 -4.37 -1.27
N GLY A 285 -15.48 -4.83 -1.71
CA GLY A 285 -15.58 -5.75 -2.84
C GLY A 285 -15.15 -7.18 -2.55
N GLY A 286 -14.61 -7.46 -1.37
CA GLY A 286 -14.28 -8.81 -0.92
C GLY A 286 -15.48 -9.53 -0.29
N PRO A 287 -15.35 -10.84 0.05
CA PRO A 287 -16.44 -11.68 0.54
C PRO A 287 -16.78 -11.45 2.03
N GLY A 288 -16.53 -10.28 2.58
CA GLY A 288 -16.88 -9.92 3.94
C GLY A 288 -15.71 -9.87 4.91
N ILE A 289 -15.94 -9.22 6.06
CA ILE A 289 -14.90 -8.84 7.04
C ILE A 289 -14.12 -10.06 7.55
N ALA A 290 -14.80 -11.17 7.80
CA ALA A 290 -14.17 -12.39 8.34
C ALA A 290 -13.38 -13.20 7.30
N LYS A 291 -13.66 -13.02 6.00
CA LYS A 291 -13.15 -13.90 4.94
C LYS A 291 -12.17 -13.19 3.99
N SER A 292 -12.29 -11.87 3.79
CA SER A 292 -11.58 -11.17 2.72
C SER A 292 -10.06 -11.33 2.82
N TRP A 293 -9.48 -11.25 4.00
CA TRP A 293 -8.02 -11.40 4.16
C TRP A 293 -7.56 -12.80 3.75
N SER A 294 -8.16 -13.85 4.30
CA SER A 294 -7.79 -15.26 4.02
C SER A 294 -8.09 -15.64 2.57
N HIS A 295 -9.17 -15.13 2.01
CA HIS A 295 -9.51 -15.33 0.60
C HIS A 295 -8.49 -14.69 -0.33
N TRP A 296 -8.09 -13.43 -0.04
CA TRP A 296 -7.02 -12.77 -0.79
C TRP A 296 -5.70 -13.52 -0.71
N HIS A 297 -5.33 -14.00 0.47
CA HIS A 297 -4.14 -14.85 0.66
C HIS A 297 -4.21 -16.10 -0.23
N SER A 298 -5.35 -16.78 -0.30
CA SER A 298 -5.55 -17.96 -1.14
C SER A 298 -5.43 -17.63 -2.64
N VAL A 299 -5.98 -16.48 -3.07
CA VAL A 299 -5.86 -16.00 -4.46
C VAL A 299 -4.39 -15.75 -4.81
N VAL A 300 -3.65 -15.05 -3.94
CA VAL A 300 -2.22 -14.80 -4.18
C VAL A 300 -1.41 -16.10 -4.20
N THR A 301 -1.70 -17.04 -3.30
CA THR A 301 -1.05 -18.36 -3.33
C THR A 301 -1.26 -19.05 -4.68
N ALA A 302 -2.49 -19.06 -5.18
CA ALA A 302 -2.82 -19.64 -6.48
C ALA A 302 -2.14 -18.90 -7.66
N ILE A 303 -1.99 -17.57 -7.59
CA ILE A 303 -1.21 -16.79 -8.55
C ILE A 303 0.23 -17.29 -8.61
N LEU A 304 0.90 -17.38 -7.46
CA LEU A 304 2.31 -17.76 -7.37
C LEU A 304 2.54 -19.21 -7.84
N ASP A 305 1.58 -20.10 -7.58
CA ASP A 305 1.60 -21.49 -8.05
C ASP A 305 1.41 -21.57 -9.57
N THR A 306 0.44 -20.83 -10.11
CA THR A 306 0.16 -20.79 -11.56
C THR A 306 1.35 -20.25 -12.37
N LEU A 307 2.06 -19.25 -11.81
CA LEU A 307 3.28 -18.71 -12.42
C LEU A 307 4.49 -19.62 -12.26
N SER A 308 4.34 -20.78 -11.59
CA SER A 308 5.40 -21.77 -11.37
C SER A 308 6.66 -21.19 -10.72
N LEU A 309 6.48 -20.22 -9.79
CA LEU A 309 7.61 -19.59 -9.10
C LEU A 309 8.32 -20.60 -8.18
N THR A 310 9.64 -20.49 -8.09
CA THR A 310 10.43 -21.27 -7.13
C THR A 310 10.08 -20.90 -5.68
N PRO A 311 10.41 -21.76 -4.70
CA PRO A 311 10.22 -21.43 -3.29
C PRO A 311 10.89 -20.11 -2.89
N GLU A 312 12.07 -19.81 -3.41
CA GLU A 312 12.83 -18.59 -3.16
C GLU A 312 12.11 -17.37 -3.74
N GLU A 313 11.59 -17.46 -4.96
CA GLU A 313 10.80 -16.40 -5.59
C GLU A 313 9.49 -16.14 -4.85
N LYS A 314 8.79 -17.17 -4.39
CA LYS A 314 7.62 -17.05 -3.53
C LYS A 314 7.96 -16.35 -2.21
N ALA A 315 9.08 -16.70 -1.57
CA ALA A 315 9.54 -16.05 -0.36
C ALA A 315 9.86 -14.55 -0.58
N LEU A 316 10.41 -14.19 -1.75
CA LEU A 316 10.60 -12.79 -2.13
C LEU A 316 9.25 -12.05 -2.17
N VAL A 317 8.24 -12.59 -2.85
CA VAL A 317 6.92 -11.95 -2.97
C VAL A 317 6.24 -11.83 -1.61
N TRP A 318 6.29 -12.87 -0.77
CA TRP A 318 5.62 -12.86 0.53
C TRP A 318 6.25 -11.89 1.53
N SER A 319 7.59 -11.72 1.52
CA SER A 319 8.27 -10.89 2.53
C SER A 319 9.58 -10.24 2.06
N GLY A 320 10.46 -10.97 1.38
CA GLY A 320 11.82 -10.53 1.09
C GLY A 320 11.89 -9.21 0.32
N THR A 321 11.03 -9.05 -0.68
CA THR A 321 10.95 -7.81 -1.47
C THR A 321 10.49 -6.62 -0.63
N ALA A 322 9.50 -6.80 0.25
CA ALA A 322 9.06 -5.75 1.16
C ALA A 322 10.18 -5.32 2.11
N MET A 323 10.91 -6.27 2.68
CA MET A 323 12.06 -5.98 3.55
C MET A 323 13.13 -5.17 2.82
N LYS A 324 13.45 -5.54 1.57
CA LYS A 324 14.40 -4.81 0.72
C LYS A 324 13.90 -3.39 0.37
N ALA A 325 12.63 -3.26 -0.02
CA ALA A 325 12.04 -1.99 -0.44
C ALA A 325 11.98 -0.98 0.71
N TYR A 326 11.60 -1.42 1.90
CA TYR A 326 11.49 -0.59 3.09
C TYR A 326 12.77 -0.54 3.96
N ASN A 327 13.91 -0.99 3.45
CA ASN A 327 15.19 -0.97 4.20
C ASN A 327 15.08 -1.62 5.59
N ILE A 328 14.35 -2.73 5.70
CA ILE A 328 14.18 -3.47 6.94
C ILE A 328 15.32 -4.50 7.02
N ARG A 329 16.10 -4.45 8.09
CA ARG A 329 17.15 -5.43 8.37
C ARG A 329 16.58 -6.49 9.33
N CYS A 330 16.69 -7.77 8.97
CA CYS A 330 16.55 -8.82 9.98
C CYS A 330 17.75 -8.71 10.93
N THR A 331 17.51 -8.44 12.19
CA THR A 331 18.44 -8.85 13.25
C THR A 331 18.25 -10.36 13.40
N ILE A 332 19.14 -11.14 12.78
CA ILE A 332 19.26 -12.57 13.04
C ILE A 332 19.75 -12.74 14.47
#